data_88b98e3535d7c9a5a07fb0c414c3f4ef
#
_entry.id   88b98e3535d7c9a5a07fb0c414c3f4ef
#
_cell.length_a   1.000
_cell.length_b   1.000
_cell.length_c   1.000
_cell.angle_alpha   90.00
_cell.angle_beta   90.00
_cell.angle_gamma   90.00
#
_symmetry.space_group_name_H-M   'P 1'
#
loop_
_entity.id
_entity.type
_entity.pdbx_description
1 polymer ?
#
loop_
_entity_poly.entity_id
_entity_poly.type
_entity_poly.pdbx_seq_one_letter_code
_entity_poly.pdbx_strand_id
1 'polypeptide(L)'
;MELTLIYTIIGFGLAGYSVIANDSIQTLGTFIASKQKWFKWYVLASAASLVMIFAITWGWYSYDGDISYGRLTRIPFQEIQWYHAVAPAILLLLTKIGIPVSTTFLVLSAFASTIVLEKMLVKSIVGYGIAATVAYFCWIAVSKFINEKLDEVKGEKWIAFWRNSVWVSSGWLWWVWLSHDVANIAVYLPRQLDISLLLIVLAYFTALLFYIFYIRGGPIHKVVLEKTGTRYARSATIINVIYAAVLFYFKELNDLPMSTTWVFVGLLCGRELAISTMNKDYKFKYVFPLIGKDFVKMIFGLSVSVAIVLAIHYFIIPKGLY
;
A
#
# COMPACT_ATOMS: atom_id res chain seq x y z
N MET A 1 -20.36 -0.22 26.53
CA MET A 1 -19.11 0.58 26.56
C MET A 1 -17.86 -0.28 26.63
N GLU A 2 -17.78 -1.26 27.54
CA GLU A 2 -16.58 -2.13 27.64
C GLU A 2 -16.36 -3.03 26.40
N LEU A 3 -17.41 -3.66 25.89
CA LEU A 3 -17.29 -4.53 24.70
C LEU A 3 -16.88 -3.76 23.44
N THR A 4 -17.44 -2.57 23.22
CA THR A 4 -17.07 -1.70 22.09
C THR A 4 -15.59 -1.30 22.17
N LEU A 5 -15.08 -0.97 23.35
CA LEU A 5 -13.67 -0.66 23.56
C LEU A 5 -12.78 -1.87 23.24
N ILE A 6 -13.17 -3.06 23.66
CA ILE A 6 -12.44 -4.31 23.37
C ILE A 6 -12.39 -4.55 21.85
N TYR A 7 -13.52 -4.43 21.16
CA TYR A 7 -13.57 -4.60 19.69
C TYR A 7 -12.75 -3.53 18.97
N THR A 8 -12.76 -2.30 19.47
CA THR A 8 -11.95 -1.20 18.92
C THR A 8 -10.45 -1.52 19.03
N ILE A 9 -9.99 -1.94 20.21
CA ILE A 9 -8.58 -2.29 20.45
C ILE A 9 -8.16 -3.48 19.56
N ILE A 10 -8.99 -4.53 19.50
CA ILE A 10 -8.71 -5.70 18.67
C ILE A 10 -8.70 -5.31 17.17
N GLY A 11 -9.73 -4.60 16.71
CA GLY A 11 -9.86 -4.15 15.33
C GLY A 11 -8.68 -3.25 14.90
N PHE A 12 -8.36 -2.25 15.71
CA PHE A 12 -7.21 -1.36 15.51
C PHE A 12 -5.89 -2.14 15.49
N GLY A 13 -5.68 -3.03 16.45
CA GLY A 13 -4.46 -3.83 16.53
C GLY A 13 -4.28 -4.75 15.31
N LEU A 14 -5.33 -5.46 14.94
CA LEU A 14 -5.30 -6.35 13.76
C LEU A 14 -5.18 -5.56 12.46
N ALA A 15 -5.91 -4.45 12.31
CA ALA A 15 -5.83 -3.59 11.12
C ALA A 15 -4.44 -2.97 11.00
N GLY A 16 -3.88 -2.42 12.08
CA GLY A 16 -2.53 -1.85 12.09
C GLY A 16 -1.47 -2.86 11.69
N TYR A 17 -1.48 -4.04 12.31
CA TYR A 17 -0.55 -5.11 11.93
C TYR A 17 -0.73 -5.52 10.46
N SER A 18 -1.95 -5.73 10.01
CA SER A 18 -2.24 -6.21 8.66
C SER A 18 -1.85 -5.18 7.59
N VAL A 19 -2.14 -3.90 7.81
CA VAL A 19 -1.75 -2.81 6.92
C VAL A 19 -0.23 -2.71 6.85
N ILE A 20 0.47 -2.72 7.97
CA ILE A 20 1.93 -2.65 7.98
C ILE A 20 2.55 -3.91 7.35
N ALA A 21 2.04 -5.11 7.62
CA ALA A 21 2.61 -6.35 7.08
C ALA A 21 2.30 -6.59 5.59
N ASN A 22 1.17 -6.08 5.09
CA ASN A 22 0.75 -6.23 3.69
C ASN A 22 1.17 -5.03 2.85
N ASP A 23 0.69 -3.86 3.20
CA ASP A 23 0.73 -2.69 2.32
C ASP A 23 2.04 -1.91 2.44
N SER A 24 2.63 -1.82 3.63
CA SER A 24 3.94 -1.17 3.76
C SER A 24 5.01 -1.87 2.93
N ILE A 25 4.89 -3.19 2.75
CA ILE A 25 5.84 -3.95 1.94
C ILE A 25 5.66 -3.72 0.45
N GLN A 26 4.46 -3.36 0.00
CA GLN A 26 4.24 -2.97 -1.40
C GLN A 26 4.94 -1.64 -1.72
N THR A 27 5.09 -0.76 -0.75
CA THR A 27 5.76 0.54 -0.88
C THR A 27 7.24 0.47 -0.51
N LEU A 28 7.58 -0.14 0.62
CA LEU A 28 8.94 -0.21 1.14
C LEU A 28 9.72 -1.46 0.68
N GLY A 29 9.06 -2.40 -0.02
CA GLY A 29 9.70 -3.64 -0.45
C GLY A 29 10.88 -3.44 -1.38
N THR A 30 10.79 -2.50 -2.33
CA THR A 30 11.90 -2.11 -3.20
C THR A 30 13.04 -1.45 -2.42
N PHE A 31 12.71 -0.65 -1.40
CA PHE A 31 13.67 -0.04 -0.49
C PHE A 31 14.42 -1.10 0.32
N ILE A 32 13.70 -2.03 0.96
CA ILE A 32 14.29 -3.15 1.69
C ILE A 32 15.19 -3.96 0.74
N ALA A 33 14.67 -4.38 -0.43
CA ALA A 33 15.38 -5.20 -1.40
C ALA A 33 16.69 -4.57 -1.88
N SER A 34 16.70 -3.25 -2.10
CA SER A 34 17.85 -2.52 -2.63
C SER A 34 18.88 -2.13 -1.56
N LYS A 35 18.46 -2.02 -0.28
CA LYS A 35 19.31 -1.47 0.80
C LYS A 35 19.78 -2.48 1.84
N GLN A 36 19.08 -3.60 2.03
CA GLN A 36 19.36 -4.58 3.08
C GLN A 36 20.78 -5.21 3.02
N LYS A 37 21.47 -5.10 1.90
CA LYS A 37 22.87 -5.55 1.76
C LYS A 37 23.88 -4.57 2.37
N TRP A 38 23.51 -3.29 2.47
CA TRP A 38 24.40 -2.19 2.85
C TRP A 38 24.09 -1.64 4.23
N PHE A 39 22.85 -1.77 4.69
CA PHE A 39 22.38 -1.20 5.95
C PHE A 39 21.74 -2.28 6.81
N LYS A 40 21.94 -2.15 8.11
CA LYS A 40 21.27 -3.00 9.09
C LYS A 40 19.78 -2.68 9.12
N TRP A 41 18.96 -3.69 9.41
CA TRP A 41 17.51 -3.57 9.39
C TRP A 41 16.95 -2.43 10.23
N TYR A 42 17.54 -2.17 11.40
CA TYR A 42 17.08 -1.10 12.29
C TYR A 42 17.35 0.30 11.71
N VAL A 43 18.40 0.52 10.93
CA VAL A 43 18.65 1.80 10.24
C VAL A 43 17.54 2.06 9.20
N LEU A 44 17.17 1.03 8.46
CA LEU A 44 16.08 1.12 7.48
C LEU A 44 14.73 1.33 8.16
N ALA A 45 14.47 0.62 9.27
CA ALA A 45 13.28 0.79 10.08
C ALA A 45 13.19 2.21 10.66
N SER A 46 14.28 2.75 11.20
CA SER A 46 14.30 4.12 11.74
C SER A 46 13.99 5.15 10.66
N ALA A 47 14.57 5.02 9.48
CA ALA A 47 14.28 5.94 8.37
C ALA A 47 12.81 5.88 7.95
N ALA A 48 12.25 4.68 7.80
CA ALA A 48 10.83 4.52 7.47
C ALA A 48 9.91 5.06 8.57
N SER A 49 10.27 4.85 9.84
CA SER A 49 9.53 5.37 11.01
C SER A 49 9.56 6.90 11.09
N LEU A 50 10.68 7.52 10.79
CA LEU A 50 10.78 8.99 10.77
C LEU A 50 9.84 9.61 9.72
N VAL A 51 9.80 9.03 8.52
CA VAL A 51 8.85 9.48 7.47
C VAL A 51 7.41 9.24 7.91
N MET A 52 7.12 8.10 8.53
CA MET A 52 5.78 7.78 9.04
C MET A 52 5.34 8.75 10.14
N ILE A 53 6.20 9.00 11.12
CA ILE A 53 5.92 9.95 12.21
C ILE A 53 5.63 11.32 11.61
N PHE A 54 6.47 11.79 10.68
CA PHE A 54 6.24 13.07 9.99
C PHE A 54 4.91 13.07 9.24
N ALA A 55 4.63 12.04 8.43
CA ALA A 55 3.41 11.97 7.64
C ALA A 55 2.15 12.00 8.53
N ILE A 56 2.09 11.13 9.55
CA ILE A 56 0.92 11.04 10.43
C ILE A 56 0.74 12.32 11.25
N THR A 57 1.83 12.88 11.78
CA THR A 57 1.78 14.15 12.54
C THR A 57 1.36 15.32 11.64
N TRP A 58 1.84 15.35 10.39
CA TRP A 58 1.42 16.35 9.42
C TRP A 58 -0.07 16.26 9.10
N GLY A 59 -0.60 15.03 8.86
CA GLY A 59 -2.03 14.80 8.67
C GLY A 59 -2.83 15.28 9.88
N TRP A 60 -2.43 14.87 11.08
CA TRP A 60 -3.05 15.27 12.33
C TRP A 60 -3.10 16.80 12.50
N TYR A 61 -1.99 17.49 12.23
CA TYR A 61 -1.91 18.96 12.33
C TYR A 61 -2.76 19.66 11.26
N SER A 62 -2.71 19.19 10.01
CA SER A 62 -3.33 19.84 8.86
C SER A 62 -4.85 19.59 8.75
N TYR A 63 -5.37 18.57 9.44
CA TYR A 63 -6.76 18.16 9.39
C TYR A 63 -7.39 18.05 10.80
N ASP A 64 -7.04 19.00 11.68
CA ASP A 64 -7.65 19.19 13.00
C ASP A 64 -7.76 17.87 13.82
N GLY A 65 -6.68 17.10 13.89
CA GLY A 65 -6.65 15.83 14.63
C GLY A 65 -6.99 14.60 13.80
N ASP A 66 -7.42 14.72 12.54
CA ASP A 66 -7.69 13.60 11.66
C ASP A 66 -6.41 13.12 10.94
N ILE A 67 -5.91 11.96 11.36
CA ILE A 67 -4.75 11.33 10.74
C ILE A 67 -5.06 10.72 9.36
N SER A 68 -6.33 10.63 8.95
CA SER A 68 -6.75 10.05 7.67
C SER A 68 -6.66 11.01 6.49
N TYR A 69 -6.22 12.24 6.68
CA TYR A 69 -6.18 13.28 5.65
C TYR A 69 -7.57 13.58 5.03
N GLY A 70 -8.63 13.57 5.85
CA GLY A 70 -10.00 13.81 5.40
C GLY A 70 -10.66 12.65 4.66
N ARG A 71 -9.96 11.52 4.46
CA ARG A 71 -10.46 10.39 3.65
C ARG A 71 -11.63 9.65 4.27
N LEU A 72 -11.86 9.79 5.57
CA LEU A 72 -12.99 9.20 6.26
C LEU A 72 -14.25 10.09 6.27
N THR A 73 -14.22 11.27 5.66
CA THR A 73 -15.38 12.20 5.62
C THR A 73 -16.59 11.61 4.93
N ARG A 74 -16.38 10.69 3.95
CA ARG A 74 -17.45 10.02 3.20
C ARG A 74 -17.86 8.67 3.79
N ILE A 75 -17.17 8.24 4.85
CA ILE A 75 -17.49 7.01 5.58
C ILE A 75 -18.11 7.42 6.90
N PRO A 76 -19.38 7.08 7.16
CA PRO A 76 -20.04 7.48 8.40
C PRO A 76 -19.32 6.87 9.61
N PHE A 77 -19.28 7.64 10.70
CA PHE A 77 -18.80 7.10 11.96
C PHE A 77 -19.78 6.02 12.44
N GLN A 78 -19.26 4.86 12.77
CA GLN A 78 -20.04 3.74 13.28
C GLN A 78 -19.44 3.26 14.61
N GLU A 79 -20.29 2.81 15.50
CA GLU A 79 -19.85 2.14 16.72
C GLU A 79 -19.19 0.81 16.36
N ILE A 80 -17.98 0.58 16.86
CA ILE A 80 -17.21 -0.61 16.52
C ILE A 80 -17.86 -1.85 17.16
N GLN A 81 -18.23 -2.79 16.30
CA GLN A 81 -18.82 -4.08 16.66
C GLN A 81 -17.81 -5.20 16.38
N TRP A 82 -18.07 -6.39 16.89
CA TRP A 82 -17.20 -7.57 16.74
C TRP A 82 -16.87 -7.90 15.27
N TYR A 83 -17.83 -7.72 14.36
CA TYR A 83 -17.66 -8.04 12.94
C TYR A 83 -16.69 -7.08 12.22
N HIS A 84 -16.52 -5.86 12.72
CA HIS A 84 -15.51 -4.94 12.20
C HIS A 84 -14.08 -5.47 12.45
N ALA A 85 -13.85 -6.26 13.49
CA ALA A 85 -12.57 -6.89 13.76
C ALA A 85 -12.33 -8.16 12.92
N VAL A 86 -13.37 -8.77 12.34
CA VAL A 86 -13.25 -9.96 11.48
C VAL A 86 -12.51 -9.63 10.17
N ALA A 87 -12.79 -8.49 9.57
CA ALA A 87 -12.16 -8.06 8.33
C ALA A 87 -10.62 -8.01 8.42
N PRO A 88 -10.00 -7.30 9.37
CA PRO A 88 -8.55 -7.30 9.50
C PRO A 88 -7.98 -8.65 9.97
N ALA A 89 -8.75 -9.50 10.69
CA ALA A 89 -8.32 -10.85 11.01
C ALA A 89 -8.17 -11.72 9.76
N ILE A 90 -9.13 -11.65 8.84
CA ILE A 90 -9.07 -12.36 7.55
C ILE A 90 -7.94 -11.80 6.68
N LEU A 91 -7.76 -10.48 6.65
CA LEU A 91 -6.63 -9.84 5.97
C LEU A 91 -5.28 -10.40 6.46
N LEU A 92 -5.13 -10.55 7.77
CA LEU A 92 -3.94 -11.15 8.36
C LEU A 92 -3.71 -12.58 7.89
N LEU A 93 -4.74 -13.41 7.81
CA LEU A 93 -4.64 -14.78 7.31
C LEU A 93 -4.19 -14.81 5.84
N LEU A 94 -4.80 -14.00 4.98
CA LEU A 94 -4.44 -13.89 3.57
C LEU A 94 -3.00 -13.38 3.38
N THR A 95 -2.58 -12.41 4.19
CA THR A 95 -1.21 -11.90 4.19
C THR A 95 -0.18 -12.99 4.56
N LYS A 96 -0.49 -13.84 5.56
CA LYS A 96 0.38 -14.94 5.97
C LYS A 96 0.62 -15.98 4.87
N ILE A 97 -0.36 -16.22 4.01
CA ILE A 97 -0.23 -17.12 2.86
C ILE A 97 0.32 -16.43 1.60
N GLY A 98 0.69 -15.14 1.70
CA GLY A 98 1.35 -14.39 0.63
C GLY A 98 0.39 -13.95 -0.49
N ILE A 99 -0.88 -13.75 -0.18
CA ILE A 99 -1.87 -13.17 -1.09
C ILE A 99 -1.94 -11.67 -0.82
N PRO A 100 -1.53 -10.80 -1.77
CA PRO A 100 -1.70 -9.36 -1.63
C PRO A 100 -3.19 -9.02 -1.74
N VAL A 101 -3.75 -8.48 -0.68
CA VAL A 101 -5.16 -8.10 -0.61
C VAL A 101 -5.28 -6.60 -0.42
N SER A 102 -6.32 -6.00 -0.95
CA SER A 102 -6.64 -4.61 -0.70
C SER A 102 -7.22 -4.44 0.71
N THR A 103 -6.47 -3.78 1.58
CA THR A 103 -6.93 -3.39 2.92
C THR A 103 -8.11 -2.45 2.84
N THR A 104 -8.11 -1.54 1.89
CA THR A 104 -9.21 -0.61 1.63
C THR A 104 -10.52 -1.34 1.36
N PHE A 105 -10.50 -2.37 0.48
CA PHE A 105 -11.71 -3.16 0.24
C PHE A 105 -12.09 -4.03 1.43
N LEU A 106 -11.13 -4.66 2.08
CA LEU A 106 -11.46 -5.60 3.13
C LEU A 106 -11.85 -4.90 4.44
N VAL A 107 -11.18 -3.82 4.81
CA VAL A 107 -11.41 -3.11 6.07
C VAL A 107 -12.46 -2.00 5.90
N LEU A 108 -12.21 -1.03 5.03
CA LEU A 108 -13.11 0.12 4.92
C LEU A 108 -14.49 -0.23 4.38
N SER A 109 -14.61 -1.30 3.56
CA SER A 109 -15.91 -1.75 3.06
C SER A 109 -16.85 -2.22 4.17
N ALA A 110 -16.32 -2.69 5.30
CA ALA A 110 -17.15 -3.07 6.46
C ALA A 110 -17.84 -1.86 7.11
N PHE A 111 -17.34 -0.64 6.84
CA PHE A 111 -17.87 0.62 7.34
C PHE A 111 -18.56 1.46 6.25
N ALA A 112 -18.37 1.13 4.99
CA ALA A 112 -18.85 1.92 3.86
C ALA A 112 -20.25 1.51 3.45
N SER A 113 -21.04 2.48 2.95
CA SER A 113 -22.27 2.15 2.24
C SER A 113 -21.99 1.49 0.88
N THR A 114 -22.97 0.79 0.31
CA THR A 114 -22.85 0.16 -1.00
C THR A 114 -22.46 1.13 -2.11
N ILE A 115 -22.98 2.37 -2.07
CA ILE A 115 -22.64 3.44 -3.02
C ILE A 115 -21.17 3.84 -2.91
N VAL A 116 -20.64 3.96 -1.70
CA VAL A 116 -19.25 4.30 -1.46
C VAL A 116 -18.34 3.15 -1.93
N LEU A 117 -18.72 1.92 -1.63
CA LEU A 117 -18.01 0.72 -2.09
C LEU A 117 -17.91 0.64 -3.62
N GLU A 118 -19.01 0.88 -4.33
CA GLU A 118 -19.02 0.91 -5.80
C GLU A 118 -18.04 1.97 -6.35
N LYS A 119 -18.09 3.19 -5.82
CA LYS A 119 -17.18 4.27 -6.22
C LYS A 119 -15.72 3.94 -5.93
N MET A 120 -15.43 3.32 -4.78
CA MET A 120 -14.09 2.86 -4.42
C MET A 120 -13.60 1.79 -5.42
N LEU A 121 -14.47 0.86 -5.82
CA LEU A 121 -14.17 -0.19 -6.79
C LEU A 121 -13.84 0.40 -8.16
N VAL A 122 -14.70 1.27 -8.68
CA VAL A 122 -14.49 1.94 -9.98
C VAL A 122 -13.18 2.73 -9.97
N LYS A 123 -12.93 3.53 -8.93
CA LYS A 123 -11.67 4.28 -8.80
C LYS A 123 -10.44 3.37 -8.77
N SER A 124 -10.54 2.22 -8.14
CA SER A 124 -9.43 1.26 -8.05
C SER A 124 -9.16 0.54 -9.37
N ILE A 125 -10.19 0.20 -10.15
CA ILE A 125 -10.05 -0.37 -11.50
C ILE A 125 -9.39 0.65 -12.42
N VAL A 126 -9.85 1.89 -12.40
CA VAL A 126 -9.25 2.99 -13.17
C VAL A 126 -7.80 3.21 -12.74
N GLY A 127 -7.53 3.20 -11.43
CA GLY A 127 -6.19 3.31 -10.88
C GLY A 127 -5.24 2.20 -11.34
N TYR A 128 -5.72 0.96 -11.40
CA TYR A 128 -4.97 -0.16 -11.97
C TYR A 128 -4.59 0.09 -13.44
N GLY A 129 -5.57 0.46 -14.26
CA GLY A 129 -5.36 0.71 -15.69
C GLY A 129 -4.40 1.87 -15.96
N ILE A 130 -4.58 2.99 -15.26
CA ILE A 130 -3.69 4.16 -15.38
C ILE A 130 -2.28 3.80 -14.92
N ALA A 131 -2.12 3.12 -13.78
CA ALA A 131 -0.82 2.72 -13.28
C ALA A 131 -0.08 1.78 -14.25
N ALA A 132 -0.79 0.80 -14.83
CA ALA A 132 -0.22 -0.10 -15.84
C ALA A 132 0.22 0.65 -17.10
N THR A 133 -0.60 1.55 -17.60
CA THR A 133 -0.33 2.35 -18.81
C THR A 133 0.84 3.30 -18.58
N VAL A 134 0.82 4.06 -17.50
CA VAL A 134 1.90 5.01 -17.16
C VAL A 134 3.21 4.25 -16.94
N ALA A 135 3.18 3.15 -16.19
CA ALA A 135 4.38 2.35 -15.96
C ALA A 135 4.95 1.77 -17.25
N TYR A 136 4.11 1.29 -18.17
CA TYR A 136 4.52 0.78 -19.47
C TYR A 136 5.27 1.83 -20.28
N PHE A 137 4.67 2.99 -20.51
CA PHE A 137 5.29 4.05 -21.31
C PHE A 137 6.51 4.69 -20.64
N CYS A 138 6.42 4.97 -19.32
CA CYS A 138 7.57 5.50 -18.58
C CYS A 138 8.74 4.54 -18.60
N TRP A 139 8.50 3.22 -18.46
CA TRP A 139 9.58 2.25 -18.49
C TRP A 139 10.25 2.16 -19.84
N ILE A 140 9.49 2.19 -20.94
CA ILE A 140 10.03 2.24 -22.32
C ILE A 140 10.87 3.50 -22.52
N ALA A 141 10.33 4.67 -22.15
CA ALA A 141 11.04 5.94 -22.28
C ALA A 141 12.36 5.93 -21.48
N VAL A 142 12.28 5.56 -20.20
CA VAL A 142 13.46 5.48 -19.32
C VAL A 142 14.49 4.49 -19.87
N SER A 143 14.05 3.30 -20.33
CA SER A 143 14.97 2.29 -20.87
C SER A 143 15.68 2.77 -22.12
N LYS A 144 14.98 3.44 -23.05
CA LYS A 144 15.61 4.03 -24.25
C LYS A 144 16.62 5.13 -23.88
N PHE A 145 16.20 6.10 -23.06
CA PHE A 145 17.07 7.24 -22.72
C PHE A 145 18.23 6.87 -21.81
N ILE A 146 18.05 5.91 -20.92
CA ILE A 146 19.03 5.58 -19.89
C ILE A 146 19.96 4.44 -20.35
N ASN A 147 19.46 3.42 -21.04
CA ASN A 147 20.31 2.31 -21.49
C ASN A 147 21.29 2.76 -22.60
N GLU A 148 20.84 3.56 -23.57
CA GLU A 148 21.69 4.04 -24.65
C GLU A 148 22.81 4.99 -24.17
N LYS A 149 22.56 5.77 -23.10
CA LYS A 149 23.55 6.74 -22.58
C LYS A 149 24.37 6.23 -21.39
N LEU A 150 23.92 5.22 -20.66
CA LEU A 150 24.56 4.76 -19.42
C LEU A 150 25.43 3.53 -19.58
N ASP A 151 25.31 2.77 -20.66
CA ASP A 151 26.29 1.73 -20.97
C ASP A 151 27.65 2.33 -21.36
N GLU A 152 27.67 3.60 -21.78
CA GLU A 152 28.91 4.36 -22.03
C GLU A 152 29.49 5.05 -20.80
N VAL A 153 28.68 5.32 -19.75
CA VAL A 153 29.11 6.06 -18.56
C VAL A 153 28.98 5.19 -17.29
N LYS A 154 29.85 4.20 -17.14
CA LYS A 154 30.03 3.41 -15.91
C LYS A 154 30.77 4.21 -14.82
N GLY A 155 30.32 5.42 -14.51
CA GLY A 155 30.96 6.25 -13.50
C GLY A 155 30.41 6.01 -12.09
N GLU A 156 31.30 5.99 -11.08
CA GLU A 156 30.93 5.89 -9.65
C GLU A 156 29.88 6.93 -9.22
N LYS A 157 29.89 8.12 -9.83
CA LYS A 157 28.93 9.21 -9.58
C LYS A 157 27.49 8.80 -9.89
N TRP A 158 27.22 8.06 -10.98
CA TRP A 158 25.89 7.59 -11.34
C TRP A 158 25.39 6.48 -10.41
N ILE A 159 26.28 5.59 -10.00
CA ILE A 159 25.95 4.55 -9.02
C ILE A 159 25.57 5.20 -7.69
N ALA A 160 26.33 6.21 -7.24
CA ALA A 160 26.03 6.97 -6.05
C ALA A 160 24.70 7.74 -6.15
N PHE A 161 24.42 8.37 -7.31
CA PHE A 161 23.16 9.06 -7.57
C PHE A 161 21.97 8.12 -7.39
N TRP A 162 21.91 6.98 -8.07
CA TRP A 162 20.81 6.05 -7.94
C TRP A 162 20.70 5.44 -6.54
N ARG A 163 21.85 5.18 -5.89
CA ARG A 163 21.87 4.70 -4.53
C ARG A 163 21.26 5.69 -3.54
N ASN A 164 21.46 6.98 -3.73
CA ASN A 164 20.89 8.02 -2.89
C ASN A 164 19.42 8.32 -3.26
N SER A 165 19.10 8.30 -4.54
CA SER A 165 17.73 8.55 -5.04
C SER A 165 16.71 7.53 -4.49
N VAL A 166 17.12 6.29 -4.17
CA VAL A 166 16.22 5.32 -3.53
C VAL A 166 15.72 5.83 -2.17
N TRP A 167 16.55 6.51 -1.37
CA TRP A 167 16.11 7.03 -0.07
C TRP A 167 15.02 8.08 -0.23
N VAL A 168 15.24 9.04 -1.13
CA VAL A 168 14.29 10.13 -1.39
C VAL A 168 13.01 9.60 -2.02
N SER A 169 13.10 8.78 -3.05
CA SER A 169 11.93 8.24 -3.75
C SER A 169 11.11 7.29 -2.87
N SER A 170 11.77 6.49 -2.01
CA SER A 170 11.07 5.64 -1.05
C SER A 170 10.39 6.45 0.05
N GLY A 171 11.03 7.51 0.54
CA GLY A 171 10.44 8.42 1.52
C GLY A 171 9.22 9.14 0.97
N TRP A 172 9.30 9.65 -0.27
CA TRP A 172 8.16 10.28 -0.94
C TRP A 172 7.01 9.30 -1.17
N LEU A 173 7.30 8.13 -1.73
CA LEU A 173 6.29 7.10 -1.93
C LEU A 173 5.62 6.70 -0.61
N TRP A 174 6.41 6.50 0.44
CA TRP A 174 5.92 6.11 1.75
C TRP A 174 5.01 7.16 2.38
N TRP A 175 5.36 8.44 2.26
CA TRP A 175 4.51 9.54 2.70
C TRP A 175 3.19 9.60 1.91
N VAL A 176 3.27 9.60 0.58
CA VAL A 176 2.06 9.66 -0.27
C VAL A 176 1.17 8.45 0.00
N TRP A 177 1.75 7.27 0.16
CA TRP A 177 1.00 6.07 0.49
C TRP A 177 0.31 6.18 1.86
N LEU A 178 1.00 6.63 2.90
CA LEU A 178 0.41 6.85 4.23
C LEU A 178 -0.80 7.79 4.15
N SER A 179 -0.71 8.87 3.36
CA SER A 179 -1.83 9.79 3.17
C SER A 179 -3.05 9.14 2.50
N HIS A 180 -2.90 7.95 1.89
CA HIS A 180 -4.00 7.15 1.35
C HIS A 180 -4.51 6.12 2.36
N ASP A 181 -3.63 5.33 2.92
CA ASP A 181 -3.99 4.06 3.55
C ASP A 181 -4.03 4.10 5.07
N VAL A 182 -3.58 5.18 5.70
CA VAL A 182 -3.75 5.36 7.14
C VAL A 182 -5.24 5.38 7.54
N ALA A 183 -6.13 5.78 6.62
CA ALA A 183 -7.58 5.70 6.78
C ALA A 183 -8.08 4.29 7.12
N ASN A 184 -7.42 3.25 6.58
CA ASN A 184 -7.78 1.84 6.84
C ASN A 184 -7.60 1.44 8.31
N ILE A 185 -6.82 2.20 9.07
CA ILE A 185 -6.60 1.98 10.49
C ILE A 185 -7.32 3.05 11.31
N ALA A 186 -7.31 4.29 10.85
CA ALA A 186 -7.95 5.42 11.52
C ALA A 186 -9.47 5.23 11.66
N VAL A 187 -10.10 4.38 10.82
CA VAL A 187 -11.53 4.08 10.92
C VAL A 187 -11.94 3.48 12.27
N TYR A 188 -11.01 2.85 12.99
CA TYR A 188 -11.22 2.29 14.35
C TYR A 188 -11.01 3.33 15.46
N LEU A 189 -10.53 4.52 15.14
CA LEU A 189 -10.19 5.56 16.09
C LEU A 189 -11.22 6.70 16.05
N PRO A 190 -11.25 7.55 17.09
CA PRO A 190 -11.97 8.82 17.01
C PRO A 190 -11.52 9.62 15.77
N ARG A 191 -12.43 10.36 15.14
CA ARG A 191 -12.12 11.17 13.95
C ARG A 191 -11.07 12.24 14.22
N GLN A 192 -11.03 12.75 15.42
CA GLN A 192 -10.03 13.70 15.90
C GLN A 192 -9.31 13.07 17.08
N LEU A 193 -8.00 12.91 16.95
CA LEU A 193 -7.16 12.34 18.00
C LEU A 193 -6.64 13.45 18.90
N ASP A 194 -6.70 13.23 20.21
CA ASP A 194 -5.88 14.00 21.15
C ASP A 194 -4.40 13.61 21.01
N ILE A 195 -3.54 14.41 21.62
CA ILE A 195 -2.08 14.19 21.54
C ILE A 195 -1.65 12.87 22.18
N SER A 196 -2.34 12.42 23.21
CA SER A 196 -2.01 11.19 23.96
C SER A 196 -2.28 9.98 23.08
N LEU A 197 -3.44 9.94 22.42
CA LEU A 197 -3.80 8.86 21.51
C LEU A 197 -2.93 8.87 20.25
N LEU A 198 -2.58 10.06 19.70
CA LEU A 198 -1.63 10.19 18.61
C LEU A 198 -0.28 9.54 18.97
N LEU A 199 0.26 9.82 20.15
CA LEU A 199 1.54 9.23 20.59
C LEU A 199 1.47 7.71 20.71
N ILE A 200 0.35 7.16 21.21
CA ILE A 200 0.13 5.71 21.27
C ILE A 200 0.12 5.10 19.87
N VAL A 201 -0.59 5.72 18.93
CA VAL A 201 -0.66 5.29 17.53
C VAL A 201 0.72 5.29 16.88
N LEU A 202 1.49 6.38 17.05
CA LEU A 202 2.85 6.50 16.52
C LEU A 202 3.80 5.46 17.12
N ALA A 203 3.73 5.23 18.44
CA ALA A 203 4.53 4.21 19.11
C ALA A 203 4.21 2.80 18.60
N TYR A 204 2.92 2.47 18.47
CA TYR A 204 2.46 1.19 17.96
C TYR A 204 2.95 0.93 16.52
N PHE A 205 2.77 1.88 15.62
CA PHE A 205 3.21 1.72 14.22
C PHE A 205 4.72 1.67 14.08
N THR A 206 5.44 2.44 14.91
CA THR A 206 6.90 2.36 14.97
C THR A 206 7.35 0.95 15.37
N ALA A 207 6.76 0.38 16.41
CA ALA A 207 7.06 -0.98 16.86
C ALA A 207 6.77 -2.01 15.76
N LEU A 208 5.64 -1.88 15.04
CA LEU A 208 5.31 -2.74 13.92
C LEU A 208 6.31 -2.62 12.75
N LEU A 209 6.72 -1.40 12.39
CA LEU A 209 7.74 -1.21 11.34
C LEU A 209 9.06 -1.85 11.73
N PHE A 210 9.51 -1.66 12.97
CA PHE A 210 10.74 -2.32 13.44
C PHE A 210 10.61 -3.84 13.36
N TYR A 211 9.49 -4.40 13.74
CA TYR A 211 9.23 -5.84 13.61
C TYR A 211 9.27 -6.31 12.14
N ILE A 212 8.58 -5.61 11.23
CA ILE A 212 8.55 -5.97 9.80
C ILE A 212 9.93 -5.88 9.15
N PHE A 213 10.72 -4.85 9.48
CA PHE A 213 12.09 -4.75 8.99
C PHE A 213 13.01 -5.83 9.58
N TYR A 214 12.80 -6.20 10.85
CA TYR A 214 13.51 -7.31 11.50
C TYR A 214 13.30 -8.63 10.75
N ILE A 215 12.05 -8.95 10.40
CA ILE A 215 11.70 -10.16 9.62
C ILE A 215 11.90 -9.98 8.10
N ARG A 216 12.55 -8.88 7.67
CA ARG A 216 12.86 -8.57 6.27
C ARG A 216 11.65 -8.53 5.35
N GLY A 217 10.53 -7.99 5.82
CA GLY A 217 9.32 -7.76 5.04
C GLY A 217 8.37 -8.97 4.93
N GLY A 218 8.71 -10.11 5.51
CA GLY A 218 7.80 -11.27 5.58
C GLY A 218 7.34 -11.86 4.24
N PRO A 219 6.19 -12.57 4.21
CA PRO A 219 5.72 -13.28 3.03
C PRO A 219 5.40 -12.40 1.82
N ILE A 220 4.85 -11.20 2.03
CA ILE A 220 4.48 -10.27 0.95
C ILE A 220 5.71 -9.74 0.21
N HIS A 221 6.86 -9.63 0.87
CA HIS A 221 8.09 -9.19 0.23
C HIS A 221 8.54 -10.14 -0.91
N LYS A 222 8.18 -11.42 -0.85
CA LYS A 222 8.44 -12.37 -1.93
C LYS A 222 7.77 -11.93 -3.24
N VAL A 223 6.56 -11.37 -3.17
CA VAL A 223 5.83 -10.86 -4.34
C VAL A 223 6.62 -9.73 -5.02
N VAL A 224 7.23 -8.84 -4.24
CA VAL A 224 8.10 -7.78 -4.77
C VAL A 224 9.37 -8.37 -5.39
N LEU A 225 9.98 -9.37 -4.74
CA LEU A 225 11.24 -9.99 -5.18
C LEU A 225 11.09 -10.90 -6.41
N GLU A 226 9.88 -11.41 -6.67
CA GLU A 226 9.58 -12.21 -7.88
C GLU A 226 9.67 -11.36 -9.16
N LYS A 227 9.60 -10.03 -9.07
CA LYS A 227 9.64 -9.14 -10.23
C LYS A 227 11.07 -8.84 -10.67
N THR A 228 11.24 -8.73 -11.99
CA THR A 228 12.56 -8.54 -12.62
C THR A 228 13.25 -7.26 -12.14
N GLY A 229 14.46 -7.39 -11.61
CA GLY A 229 15.34 -6.25 -11.31
C GLY A 229 14.90 -5.30 -10.18
N THR A 230 13.89 -5.63 -9.38
CA THR A 230 13.41 -4.78 -8.26
C THR A 230 14.47 -4.51 -7.19
N ARG A 231 15.53 -5.32 -7.13
CA ARG A 231 16.65 -5.18 -6.19
C ARG A 231 17.67 -4.10 -6.59
N TYR A 232 17.63 -3.63 -7.83
CA TYR A 232 18.58 -2.61 -8.30
C TYR A 232 18.10 -1.21 -7.94
N ALA A 233 19.00 -0.37 -7.42
CA ALA A 233 18.67 0.98 -6.96
C ALA A 233 17.97 1.83 -8.04
N ARG A 234 18.42 1.78 -9.28
CA ARG A 234 17.80 2.48 -10.40
C ARG A 234 16.35 2.03 -10.62
N SER A 235 16.12 0.73 -10.70
CA SER A 235 14.79 0.17 -10.91
C SER A 235 13.87 0.50 -9.73
N ALA A 236 14.35 0.38 -8.49
CA ALA A 236 13.62 0.75 -7.29
C ALA A 236 13.21 2.23 -7.30
N THR A 237 14.14 3.13 -7.63
CA THR A 237 13.86 4.58 -7.73
C THR A 237 12.76 4.86 -8.75
N ILE A 238 12.84 4.30 -9.96
CA ILE A 238 11.86 4.53 -11.03
C ILE A 238 10.48 4.00 -10.63
N ILE A 239 10.41 2.79 -10.08
CA ILE A 239 9.16 2.21 -9.58
C ILE A 239 8.55 3.13 -8.52
N ASN A 240 9.34 3.56 -7.55
CA ASN A 240 8.87 4.39 -6.46
C ASN A 240 8.35 5.74 -6.95
N VAL A 241 9.06 6.40 -7.88
CA VAL A 241 8.66 7.70 -8.44
C VAL A 241 7.35 7.57 -9.21
N ILE A 242 7.23 6.57 -10.09
CA ILE A 242 5.99 6.36 -10.87
C ILE A 242 4.83 6.04 -9.92
N TYR A 243 5.04 5.17 -8.95
CA TYR A 243 4.00 4.80 -8.00
C TYR A 243 3.56 5.99 -7.14
N ALA A 244 4.50 6.75 -6.60
CA ALA A 244 4.21 7.95 -5.82
C ALA A 244 3.46 8.99 -6.65
N ALA A 245 3.86 9.24 -7.90
CA ALA A 245 3.20 10.18 -8.79
C ALA A 245 1.75 9.77 -9.11
N VAL A 246 1.52 8.49 -9.39
CA VAL A 246 0.16 7.96 -9.64
C VAL A 246 -0.72 8.09 -8.39
N LEU A 247 -0.21 7.71 -7.22
CA LEU A 247 -0.95 7.85 -5.97
C LEU A 247 -1.24 9.33 -5.65
N PHE A 248 -0.25 10.20 -5.82
CA PHE A 248 -0.41 11.63 -5.60
C PHE A 248 -1.49 12.23 -6.50
N TYR A 249 -1.49 11.88 -7.79
CA TYR A 249 -2.52 12.30 -8.73
C TYR A 249 -3.93 11.88 -8.26
N PHE A 250 -4.11 10.62 -7.83
CA PHE A 250 -5.39 10.16 -7.33
C PHE A 250 -5.79 10.77 -5.99
N LYS A 251 -4.83 11.20 -5.17
CA LYS A 251 -5.08 11.94 -3.93
C LYS A 251 -5.71 13.30 -4.24
N GLU A 252 -5.16 14.02 -5.21
CA GLU A 252 -5.63 15.36 -5.58
C GLU A 252 -6.97 15.34 -6.33
N LEU A 253 -7.37 14.21 -6.93
CA LEU A 253 -8.66 14.09 -7.62
C LEU A 253 -9.86 14.16 -6.68
N ASN A 254 -9.80 13.47 -5.56
CA ASN A 254 -10.84 13.44 -4.52
C ASN A 254 -10.38 12.65 -3.29
N ASP A 255 -11.08 12.84 -2.17
CA ASP A 255 -10.80 12.19 -0.88
C ASP A 255 -11.31 10.75 -0.77
N LEU A 256 -11.96 10.21 -1.82
CA LEU A 256 -12.50 8.86 -1.78
C LEU A 256 -11.36 7.84 -1.68
N PRO A 257 -11.37 6.93 -0.71
CA PRO A 257 -10.40 5.86 -0.61
C PRO A 257 -10.36 4.98 -1.86
N MET A 258 -9.20 4.46 -2.20
CA MET A 258 -9.00 3.51 -3.31
C MET A 258 -7.99 2.44 -2.92
N SER A 259 -7.95 1.34 -3.66
CA SER A 259 -6.98 0.29 -3.45
C SER A 259 -5.60 0.67 -4.00
N THR A 260 -4.68 0.98 -3.13
CA THR A 260 -3.26 1.19 -3.45
C THR A 260 -2.60 -0.12 -3.92
N THR A 261 -3.05 -1.27 -3.40
CA THR A 261 -2.63 -2.60 -3.88
C THR A 261 -2.92 -2.79 -5.37
N TRP A 262 -4.08 -2.35 -5.87
CA TRP A 262 -4.42 -2.46 -7.29
C TRP A 262 -3.55 -1.55 -8.15
N VAL A 263 -3.27 -0.34 -7.69
CA VAL A 263 -2.33 0.57 -8.36
C VAL A 263 -0.93 -0.05 -8.44
N PHE A 264 -0.46 -0.65 -7.34
CA PHE A 264 0.84 -1.32 -7.29
C PHE A 264 0.92 -2.52 -8.25
N VAL A 265 -0.08 -3.39 -8.26
CA VAL A 265 -0.11 -4.54 -9.18
C VAL A 265 -0.17 -4.06 -10.63
N GLY A 266 -1.00 -3.06 -10.94
CA GLY A 266 -1.06 -2.44 -12.27
C GLY A 266 0.29 -1.90 -12.73
N LEU A 267 0.98 -1.15 -11.87
CA LEU A 267 2.32 -0.63 -12.14
C LEU A 267 3.32 -1.75 -12.46
N LEU A 268 3.34 -2.81 -11.66
CA LEU A 268 4.24 -3.93 -11.90
C LEU A 268 3.90 -4.67 -13.19
N CYS A 269 2.62 -4.86 -13.52
CA CYS A 269 2.16 -5.44 -14.77
C CYS A 269 2.62 -4.62 -15.98
N GLY A 270 2.38 -3.31 -15.97
CA GLY A 270 2.81 -2.40 -17.04
C GLY A 270 4.32 -2.41 -17.26
N ARG A 271 5.07 -2.43 -16.16
CA ARG A 271 6.53 -2.53 -16.20
C ARG A 271 7.02 -3.86 -16.81
N GLU A 272 6.47 -4.99 -16.39
CA GLU A 272 6.86 -6.30 -16.94
C GLU A 272 6.52 -6.39 -18.44
N LEU A 273 5.37 -5.85 -18.86
CA LEU A 273 5.01 -5.74 -20.29
C LEU A 273 6.03 -4.89 -21.05
N ALA A 274 6.44 -3.75 -20.51
CA ALA A 274 7.45 -2.90 -21.15
C ALA A 274 8.79 -3.63 -21.32
N ILE A 275 9.24 -4.35 -20.26
CA ILE A 275 10.47 -5.14 -20.34
C ILE A 275 10.37 -6.22 -21.43
N SER A 276 9.22 -6.92 -21.53
CA SER A 276 9.03 -7.94 -22.56
C SER A 276 8.97 -7.38 -23.99
N THR A 277 8.49 -6.15 -24.14
CA THR A 277 8.46 -5.47 -25.43
C THR A 277 9.86 -5.05 -25.90
N MET A 278 10.72 -4.68 -24.97
CA MET A 278 12.06 -4.17 -25.28
C MET A 278 13.13 -5.26 -25.33
N ASN A 279 12.96 -6.35 -24.59
CA ASN A 279 13.94 -7.42 -24.49
C ASN A 279 13.50 -8.63 -25.32
N LYS A 280 14.22 -8.91 -26.42
CA LYS A 280 13.93 -10.04 -27.32
C LYS A 280 14.02 -11.41 -26.64
N ASP A 281 14.82 -11.54 -25.58
CA ASP A 281 15.01 -12.79 -24.82
C ASP A 281 13.91 -12.99 -23.77
N TYR A 282 13.26 -11.92 -23.29
CA TYR A 282 12.18 -11.96 -22.31
C TYR A 282 10.82 -11.89 -23.01
N LYS A 283 10.42 -13.00 -23.62
CA LYS A 283 9.22 -13.07 -24.47
C LYS A 283 7.93 -12.92 -23.67
N PHE A 284 6.91 -12.33 -24.29
CA PHE A 284 5.56 -12.12 -23.74
C PHE A 284 4.95 -13.39 -23.12
N LYS A 285 5.24 -14.57 -23.66
CA LYS A 285 4.77 -15.87 -23.13
C LYS A 285 5.22 -16.15 -21.68
N TYR A 286 6.31 -15.52 -21.21
CA TYR A 286 6.77 -15.66 -19.82
C TYR A 286 6.15 -14.62 -18.89
N VAL A 287 5.80 -13.47 -19.44
CA VAL A 287 5.21 -12.35 -18.67
C VAL A 287 3.72 -12.56 -18.44
N PHE A 288 3.00 -13.10 -19.43
CA PHE A 288 1.55 -13.28 -19.32
C PHE A 288 1.12 -14.17 -18.16
N PRO A 289 1.75 -15.35 -17.89
CA PRO A 289 1.44 -16.15 -16.71
C PRO A 289 1.74 -15.43 -15.39
N LEU A 290 2.79 -14.60 -15.36
CA LEU A 290 3.17 -13.84 -14.16
C LEU A 290 2.10 -12.77 -13.84
N ILE A 291 1.65 -12.03 -14.85
CA ILE A 291 0.56 -11.05 -14.74
C ILE A 291 -0.75 -11.75 -14.37
N GLY A 292 -1.07 -12.87 -15.04
CA GLY A 292 -2.28 -13.65 -14.79
C GLY A 292 -2.34 -14.16 -13.35
N LYS A 293 -1.22 -14.65 -12.80
CA LYS A 293 -1.12 -15.07 -11.40
C LYS A 293 -1.46 -13.94 -10.43
N ASP A 294 -0.92 -12.74 -10.67
CA ASP A 294 -1.18 -11.59 -9.82
C ASP A 294 -2.63 -11.13 -9.93
N PHE A 295 -3.17 -11.11 -11.14
CA PHE A 295 -4.56 -10.76 -11.40
C PHE A 295 -5.53 -11.73 -10.71
N VAL A 296 -5.29 -13.04 -10.80
CA VAL A 296 -6.10 -14.07 -10.10
C VAL A 296 -6.06 -13.87 -8.59
N LYS A 297 -4.88 -13.61 -8.01
CA LYS A 297 -4.75 -13.32 -6.57
C LYS A 297 -5.54 -12.06 -6.18
N MET A 298 -5.49 -11.02 -7.00
CA MET A 298 -6.19 -9.77 -6.77
C MET A 298 -7.71 -9.98 -6.82
N ILE A 299 -8.23 -10.70 -7.81
CA ILE A 299 -9.66 -11.03 -7.92
C ILE A 299 -10.11 -11.92 -6.76
N PHE A 300 -9.31 -12.90 -6.36
CA PHE A 300 -9.60 -13.72 -5.18
C PHE A 300 -9.73 -12.86 -3.92
N GLY A 301 -8.78 -11.97 -3.67
CA GLY A 301 -8.84 -11.06 -2.53
C GLY A 301 -10.07 -10.14 -2.57
N LEU A 302 -10.44 -9.63 -3.75
CA LEU A 302 -11.66 -8.85 -3.94
C LEU A 302 -12.91 -9.68 -3.64
N SER A 303 -12.98 -10.91 -4.15
CA SER A 303 -14.14 -11.80 -3.93
C SER A 303 -14.33 -12.09 -2.44
N VAL A 304 -13.24 -12.33 -1.70
CA VAL A 304 -13.30 -12.50 -0.24
C VAL A 304 -13.81 -11.22 0.44
N SER A 305 -13.31 -10.04 0.03
CA SER A 305 -13.75 -8.75 0.58
C SER A 305 -15.24 -8.52 0.34
N VAL A 306 -15.72 -8.75 -0.87
CA VAL A 306 -17.14 -8.61 -1.24
C VAL A 306 -18.01 -9.59 -0.46
N ALA A 307 -17.57 -10.84 -0.33
CA ALA A 307 -18.31 -11.86 0.44
C ALA A 307 -18.48 -11.46 1.91
N ILE A 308 -17.43 -10.89 2.54
CA ILE A 308 -17.49 -10.43 3.92
C ILE A 308 -18.46 -9.25 4.05
N VAL A 309 -18.37 -8.27 3.16
CA VAL A 309 -19.26 -7.09 3.18
C VAL A 309 -20.72 -7.52 3.00
N LEU A 310 -21.00 -8.41 2.05
CA LEU A 310 -22.33 -8.95 1.86
C LEU A 310 -22.82 -9.73 3.09
N ALA A 311 -21.96 -10.54 3.69
CA ALA A 311 -22.29 -11.26 4.91
C ALA A 311 -22.65 -10.30 6.06
N ILE A 312 -21.87 -9.24 6.26
CA ILE A 312 -22.15 -8.21 7.27
C ILE A 312 -23.49 -7.53 6.97
N HIS A 313 -23.69 -7.06 5.74
CA HIS A 313 -24.88 -6.29 5.35
C HIS A 313 -26.19 -7.09 5.38
N TYR A 314 -26.16 -8.34 4.92
CA TYR A 314 -27.39 -9.13 4.79
C TYR A 314 -27.72 -10.00 5.99
N PHE A 315 -26.73 -10.43 6.77
CA PHE A 315 -26.93 -11.39 7.85
C PHE A 315 -26.69 -10.82 9.24
N ILE A 316 -25.91 -9.74 9.38
CA ILE A 316 -25.48 -9.24 10.69
C ILE A 316 -26.19 -7.93 11.03
N ILE A 317 -26.32 -7.00 10.08
CA ILE A 317 -26.97 -5.71 10.32
C ILE A 317 -28.49 -5.87 10.17
N PRO A 318 -29.29 -5.55 11.21
CA PRO A 318 -30.75 -5.61 11.13
C PRO A 318 -31.27 -4.71 10.01
N LYS A 319 -32.16 -5.24 9.16
CA LYS A 319 -32.87 -4.47 8.12
C LYS A 319 -33.70 -3.37 8.77
N GLY A 320 -33.25 -2.13 8.73
CA GLY A 320 -33.96 -0.97 9.28
C GLY A 320 -33.07 0.11 9.87
N LEU A 321 -31.76 -0.03 9.81
CA LEU A 321 -30.79 0.95 10.32
C LEU A 321 -30.15 1.82 9.23
N TYR A 322 -30.75 1.88 8.02
CA TYR A 322 -30.35 2.76 6.93
C TYR A 322 -31.51 3.62 6.44
#